data_cac1484792d0745dedd91e91c9747407
#
_entry.id   cac1484792d0745dedd91e91c9747407
#
_cell.length_a   1.000
_cell.length_b   1.000
_cell.length_c   1.000
_cell.angle_alpha   90.00
_cell.angle_beta   90.00
_cell.angle_gamma   90.00
#
_symmetry.space_group_name_H-M   'P 1'
#
loop_
_entity.id
_entity.type
_entity.pdbx_description
1 polymer ?
#
loop_
_entity_poly.entity_id
_entity_poly.type
_entity_poly.pdbx_seq_one_letter_code
_entity_poly.pdbx_strand_id
1 'polypeptide(L)'
;PTMYKVVSGGRIGNASINFQWLYDVSYYRSLFHGLVGIDEIGIHGYLGVTTLAVLAVVSLVTRRKKNILEKKLCVFGIIALFLAIFPIGSYLFNGGIGFNHRFLFVLDFYLCVVLAVMFPKLFELDLREKKKLFISAVIYIMVYALISIWSDKNVDYAMEFMLFYLVL
;
A
#
# COMPACT_ATOMS: atom_id res chain seq x y z
N PRO A 1 -39.21 0.50 -11.04
CA PRO A 1 -39.68 0.54 -9.66
C PRO A 1 -38.75 -0.20 -8.68
N THR A 2 -38.08 -1.27 -9.10
CA THR A 2 -37.17 -2.08 -8.26
C THR A 2 -35.84 -1.41 -7.97
N MET A 3 -35.27 -0.70 -8.92
CA MET A 3 -34.01 0.03 -8.71
C MET A 3 -34.15 1.18 -7.71
N TYR A 4 -35.29 1.89 -7.74
CA TYR A 4 -35.56 2.96 -6.78
C TYR A 4 -35.67 2.45 -5.34
N LYS A 5 -36.25 1.26 -5.15
CA LYS A 5 -36.31 0.62 -3.82
C LYS A 5 -34.94 0.15 -3.30
N VAL A 6 -34.02 -0.27 -4.17
CA VAL A 6 -32.66 -0.63 -3.77
C VAL A 6 -31.85 0.62 -3.36
N VAL A 7 -32.06 1.75 -4.06
CA VAL A 7 -31.42 3.03 -3.75
C VAL A 7 -32.04 3.67 -2.50
N SER A 8 -33.33 3.52 -2.26
CA SER A 8 -34.01 4.05 -1.07
C SER A 8 -34.05 3.08 0.12
N GLY A 9 -33.72 1.82 -0.10
CA GLY A 9 -33.80 0.74 0.90
C GLY A 9 -32.51 0.53 1.69
N GLY A 10 -32.31 1.33 2.71
CA GLY A 10 -31.59 0.92 3.91
C GLY A 10 -30.06 1.07 3.96
N ARG A 11 -29.32 1.14 2.88
CA ARG A 11 -27.87 1.41 2.93
C ARG A 11 -27.46 2.82 2.55
N ILE A 12 -28.32 3.55 1.84
CA ILE A 12 -28.04 4.88 1.31
C ILE A 12 -28.76 5.96 2.13
N GLY A 13 -29.79 5.62 2.90
CA GLY A 13 -30.69 6.56 3.57
C GLY A 13 -30.08 7.44 4.67
N ASN A 14 -28.89 7.09 5.19
CA ASN A 14 -28.23 7.84 6.29
C ASN A 14 -26.76 8.17 6.01
N ALA A 15 -26.26 8.01 4.79
CA ALA A 15 -24.92 8.41 4.46
C ALA A 15 -24.87 9.94 4.26
N SER A 16 -24.60 10.67 5.33
CA SER A 16 -24.13 12.04 5.21
C SER A 16 -22.82 12.00 4.41
N ILE A 17 -22.82 12.56 3.21
CA ILE A 17 -21.62 12.69 2.39
C ILE A 17 -20.76 13.78 3.05
N ASN A 18 -20.01 13.39 4.07
CA ASN A 18 -18.96 14.24 4.62
C ASN A 18 -17.74 14.10 3.72
N PHE A 19 -17.58 15.00 2.79
CA PHE A 19 -16.40 15.04 1.94
C PHE A 19 -15.17 15.43 2.77
N GLN A 20 -14.24 14.52 2.92
CA GLN A 20 -12.95 14.77 3.55
C GLN A 20 -11.86 14.77 2.48
N TRP A 21 -10.92 15.71 2.59
CA TRP A 21 -9.76 15.80 1.70
C TRP A 21 -8.65 14.81 2.06
N LEU A 22 -8.57 14.43 3.33
CA LEU A 22 -7.58 13.51 3.87
C LEU A 22 -8.28 12.52 4.81
N TYR A 23 -7.73 11.34 4.92
CA TYR A 23 -8.13 10.37 5.94
C TYR A 23 -7.60 10.76 7.32
N ASP A 24 -8.10 10.11 8.35
CA ASP A 24 -7.57 10.25 9.70
C ASP A 24 -6.14 9.69 9.81
N VAL A 25 -5.37 10.19 10.79
CA VAL A 25 -3.99 9.74 11.04
C VAL A 25 -3.93 8.23 11.31
N SER A 26 -4.96 7.66 11.95
CA SER A 26 -5.09 6.23 12.19
C SER A 26 -5.07 5.41 10.90
N TYR A 27 -5.73 5.90 9.85
CA TYR A 27 -5.72 5.26 8.54
C TYR A 27 -4.30 5.19 7.94
N TYR A 28 -3.57 6.31 7.93
CA TYR A 28 -2.21 6.33 7.38
C TYR A 28 -1.26 5.45 8.17
N ARG A 29 -1.45 5.37 9.48
CA ARG A 29 -0.70 4.46 10.35
C ARG A 29 -0.94 3.01 9.94
N SER A 30 -2.21 2.59 9.86
CA SER A 30 -2.57 1.23 9.44
C SER A 30 -2.14 0.93 8.01
N LEU A 31 -2.24 1.90 7.08
CA LEU A 31 -1.73 1.77 5.72
C LEU A 31 -0.23 1.46 5.72
N PHE A 32 0.55 2.19 6.52
CA PHE A 32 1.99 1.97 6.62
C PHE A 32 2.32 0.62 7.27
N HIS A 33 1.61 0.23 8.33
CA HIS A 33 1.77 -1.09 8.95
C HIS A 33 1.39 -2.22 8.00
N GLY A 34 0.34 -2.06 7.21
CA GLY A 34 -0.08 -3.04 6.20
C GLY A 34 0.95 -3.29 5.09
N LEU A 35 1.88 -2.35 4.85
CA LEU A 35 3.00 -2.56 3.91
C LEU A 35 4.07 -3.51 4.47
N VAL A 36 4.07 -3.80 5.75
CA VAL A 36 5.04 -4.70 6.42
C VAL A 36 4.40 -6.02 6.80
N GLY A 37 3.15 -5.98 7.21
CA GLY A 37 2.39 -7.13 7.67
C GLY A 37 0.93 -7.05 7.25
N ILE A 38 0.08 -7.83 7.88
CA ILE A 38 -1.37 -7.79 7.65
C ILE A 38 -1.96 -6.83 8.69
N ASP A 39 -2.56 -5.74 8.22
CA ASP A 39 -3.31 -4.83 9.10
C ASP A 39 -4.68 -4.52 8.51
N GLU A 40 -5.65 -4.34 9.41
CA GLU A 40 -6.98 -3.88 9.03
C GLU A 40 -6.95 -2.35 8.88
N ILE A 41 -7.29 -1.88 7.69
CA ILE A 41 -7.24 -0.47 7.35
C ILE A 41 -8.66 0.08 7.27
N GLY A 42 -9.07 0.78 8.31
CA GLY A 42 -10.37 1.41 8.38
C GLY A 42 -11.53 0.41 8.23
N ILE A 43 -12.55 0.77 7.47
CA ILE A 43 -13.77 -0.04 7.30
C ILE A 43 -13.56 -1.06 6.17
N HIS A 44 -13.36 -2.32 6.53
CA HIS A 44 -13.24 -3.45 5.58
C HIS A 44 -12.08 -3.36 4.57
N GLY A 45 -11.06 -2.57 4.85
CA GLY A 45 -9.82 -2.57 4.09
C GLY A 45 -8.78 -3.47 4.74
N TYR A 46 -8.11 -4.29 3.96
CA TYR A 46 -6.96 -5.08 4.38
C TYR A 46 -5.83 -4.83 3.41
N LEU A 47 -4.65 -4.65 3.94
CA LEU A 47 -3.42 -4.64 3.18
C LEU A 47 -2.52 -5.72 3.78
N GLY A 48 -2.13 -6.69 2.96
CA GLY A 48 -1.33 -7.82 3.41
C GLY A 48 -0.18 -8.07 2.44
N VAL A 49 0.86 -7.25 2.53
CA VAL A 49 1.99 -7.31 1.60
C VAL A 49 3.26 -7.69 2.34
N THR A 50 4.09 -8.47 1.70
CA THR A 50 5.41 -8.77 2.24
C THR A 50 6.35 -7.60 2.04
N THR A 51 7.26 -7.37 2.97
CA THR A 51 8.35 -6.37 2.86
C THR A 51 9.13 -6.51 1.56
N LEU A 52 9.22 -7.73 1.02
CA LEU A 52 9.86 -8.00 -0.27
C LEU A 52 9.18 -7.26 -1.43
N ALA A 53 7.85 -7.10 -1.41
CA ALA A 53 7.14 -6.34 -2.43
C ALA A 53 7.48 -4.85 -2.38
N VAL A 54 7.66 -4.30 -1.18
CA VAL A 54 8.12 -2.91 -1.01
C VAL A 54 9.54 -2.73 -1.56
N LEU A 55 10.44 -3.67 -1.27
CA LEU A 55 11.80 -3.67 -1.84
C LEU A 55 11.79 -3.79 -3.37
N ALA A 56 10.88 -4.60 -3.92
CA ALA A 56 10.69 -4.71 -5.38
C ALA A 56 10.24 -3.37 -6.00
N VAL A 57 9.33 -2.64 -5.34
CA VAL A 57 8.92 -1.28 -5.77
C VAL A 57 10.11 -0.33 -5.72
N VAL A 58 10.90 -0.33 -4.64
CA VAL A 58 12.11 0.51 -4.54
C VAL A 58 13.09 0.18 -5.66
N SER A 59 13.33 -1.11 -5.94
CA SER A 59 14.18 -1.54 -7.05
C SER A 59 13.63 -1.05 -8.39
N LEU A 60 12.32 -1.18 -8.62
CA LEU A 60 11.66 -0.68 -9.83
C LEU A 60 11.87 0.83 -10.00
N VAL A 61 11.69 1.61 -8.94
CA VAL A 61 11.81 3.08 -8.99
C VAL A 61 13.26 3.52 -9.21
N THR A 62 14.21 2.88 -8.54
CA THR A 62 15.64 3.28 -8.56
C THR A 62 16.40 2.82 -9.80
N ARG A 63 15.84 1.87 -10.56
CA ARG A 63 16.46 1.34 -11.76
C ARG A 63 16.57 2.40 -12.85
N ARG A 64 17.80 2.56 -13.42
CA ARG A 64 18.07 3.59 -14.42
C ARG A 64 17.48 3.28 -15.79
N LYS A 65 17.62 2.03 -16.25
CA LYS A 65 17.10 1.59 -17.55
C LYS A 65 15.84 0.77 -17.33
N LYS A 66 14.69 1.38 -17.59
CA LYS A 66 13.38 0.76 -17.48
C LYS A 66 12.87 0.35 -18.86
N ASN A 67 12.39 -0.88 -18.97
CA ASN A 67 11.64 -1.30 -20.17
C ASN A 67 10.23 -0.69 -20.18
N ILE A 68 9.48 -0.92 -21.25
CA ILE A 68 8.13 -0.36 -21.43
C ILE A 68 7.18 -0.82 -20.31
N LEU A 69 7.26 -2.09 -19.92
CA LEU A 69 6.43 -2.65 -18.84
C LEU A 69 6.75 -1.98 -17.51
N GLU A 70 8.03 -1.85 -17.17
CA GLU A 70 8.47 -1.20 -15.93
C GLU A 70 8.03 0.26 -15.84
N LYS A 71 8.06 0.99 -16.97
CA LYS A 71 7.54 2.37 -17.02
C LYS A 71 6.03 2.40 -16.77
N LYS A 72 5.26 1.48 -17.38
CA LYS A 72 3.81 1.37 -17.14
C LYS A 72 3.51 1.02 -15.70
N LEU A 73 4.27 0.12 -15.08
CA LEU A 73 4.14 -0.22 -13.66
C LEU A 73 4.44 0.99 -12.77
N CYS A 74 5.45 1.81 -13.08
CA CYS A 74 5.70 3.04 -12.32
C CYS A 74 4.49 4.01 -12.39
N VAL A 75 3.92 4.22 -13.57
CA VAL A 75 2.75 5.11 -13.74
C VAL A 75 1.55 4.55 -12.98
N PHE A 76 1.27 3.25 -13.12
CA PHE A 76 0.18 2.61 -12.40
C PHE A 76 0.38 2.68 -10.88
N GLY A 77 1.62 2.51 -10.40
CA GLY A 77 1.97 2.65 -8.98
C GLY A 77 1.70 4.05 -8.43
N ILE A 78 2.01 5.09 -9.20
CA ILE A 78 1.70 6.48 -8.82
C ILE A 78 0.19 6.66 -8.68
N ILE A 79 -0.60 6.13 -9.63
CA ILE A 79 -2.07 6.22 -9.59
C ILE A 79 -2.62 5.42 -8.38
N ALA A 80 -2.16 4.19 -8.17
CA ALA A 80 -2.60 3.36 -7.06
C ALA A 80 -2.26 3.99 -5.70
N LEU A 81 -1.06 4.56 -5.57
CA LEU A 81 -0.63 5.27 -4.37
C LEU A 81 -1.47 6.54 -4.14
N PHE A 82 -1.74 7.31 -5.19
CA PHE A 82 -2.61 8.49 -5.11
C PHE A 82 -4.00 8.10 -4.61
N LEU A 83 -4.60 7.04 -5.17
CA LEU A 83 -5.91 6.56 -4.74
C LEU A 83 -5.89 6.03 -3.30
N ALA A 84 -4.78 5.44 -2.84
CA ALA A 84 -4.64 4.97 -1.47
C ALA A 84 -4.46 6.12 -0.45
N ILE A 85 -3.73 7.17 -0.83
CA ILE A 85 -3.47 8.30 0.06
C ILE A 85 -4.70 9.23 0.17
N PHE A 86 -5.43 9.42 -0.92
CA PHE A 86 -6.56 10.36 -0.94
C PHE A 86 -7.91 9.65 -0.88
N PRO A 87 -8.90 10.20 -0.14
CA PRO A 87 -10.23 9.63 -0.01
C PRO A 87 -11.00 9.47 -1.33
N ILE A 88 -10.54 10.12 -2.39
CA ILE A 88 -11.13 10.02 -3.73
C ILE A 88 -11.22 8.57 -4.21
N GLY A 89 -10.24 7.72 -3.86
CA GLY A 89 -10.27 6.29 -4.16
C GLY A 89 -11.45 5.60 -3.50
N SER A 90 -11.67 5.85 -2.22
CA SER A 90 -12.80 5.29 -1.47
C SER A 90 -14.14 5.73 -2.06
N TYR A 91 -14.30 6.99 -2.38
CA TYR A 91 -15.53 7.51 -3.00
C TYR A 91 -15.78 6.91 -4.39
N LEU A 92 -14.74 6.86 -5.24
CA LEU A 92 -14.82 6.37 -6.60
C LEU A 92 -15.28 4.90 -6.65
N PHE A 93 -14.65 4.04 -5.84
CA PHE A 93 -14.93 2.61 -5.82
C PHE A 93 -16.18 2.23 -4.99
N ASN A 94 -16.70 3.15 -4.19
CA ASN A 94 -17.92 2.94 -3.40
C ASN A 94 -19.14 3.69 -3.96
N GLY A 95 -19.09 4.15 -5.21
CA GLY A 95 -20.20 4.84 -5.86
C GLY A 95 -20.60 6.16 -5.20
N GLY A 96 -19.68 6.83 -4.49
CA GLY A 96 -19.92 8.13 -3.85
C GLY A 96 -20.66 8.07 -2.51
N ILE A 97 -20.95 6.87 -1.97
CA ILE A 97 -21.86 6.69 -0.83
C ILE A 97 -21.16 6.81 0.54
N GLY A 98 -19.83 6.86 0.58
CA GLY A 98 -19.08 6.94 1.83
C GLY A 98 -17.73 6.24 1.77
N PHE A 99 -17.03 6.19 2.92
CA PHE A 99 -15.72 5.58 3.01
C PHE A 99 -15.81 4.06 3.03
N ASN A 100 -15.15 3.41 2.07
CA ASN A 100 -14.93 1.98 2.07
C ASN A 100 -13.55 1.71 1.49
N HIS A 101 -12.69 1.06 2.27
CA HIS A 101 -11.29 0.84 1.92
C HIS A 101 -11.04 -0.45 1.13
N ARG A 102 -12.10 -1.14 0.68
CA ARG A 102 -11.97 -2.37 -0.12
C ARG A 102 -11.15 -2.19 -1.38
N PHE A 103 -11.12 -0.99 -1.96
CA PHE A 103 -10.33 -0.69 -3.16
C PHE A 103 -8.82 -0.90 -2.95
N LEU A 104 -8.34 -1.01 -1.70
CA LEU A 104 -6.93 -1.27 -1.40
C LEU A 104 -6.42 -2.60 -2.00
N PHE A 105 -7.33 -3.54 -2.35
CA PHE A 105 -6.93 -4.72 -3.10
C PHE A 105 -6.23 -4.39 -4.43
N VAL A 106 -6.52 -3.23 -5.02
CA VAL A 106 -5.84 -2.76 -6.24
C VAL A 106 -4.36 -2.48 -5.95
N LEU A 107 -4.08 -1.92 -4.77
CA LEU A 107 -2.69 -1.70 -4.32
C LEU A 107 -1.99 -3.03 -4.03
N ASP A 108 -2.65 -3.97 -3.35
CA ASP A 108 -2.12 -5.32 -3.12
C ASP A 108 -1.80 -6.03 -4.42
N PHE A 109 -2.74 -6.02 -5.35
CA PHE A 109 -2.54 -6.62 -6.67
C PHE A 109 -1.36 -5.99 -7.40
N TYR A 110 -1.27 -4.66 -7.38
CA TYR A 110 -0.13 -3.94 -7.96
C TYR A 110 1.20 -4.39 -7.35
N LEU A 111 1.27 -4.46 -6.03
CA LEU A 111 2.48 -4.87 -5.31
C LEU A 111 2.89 -6.31 -5.64
N CYS A 112 1.92 -7.23 -5.75
CA CYS A 112 2.16 -8.60 -6.20
C CYS A 112 2.70 -8.66 -7.64
N VAL A 113 2.15 -7.86 -8.55
CA VAL A 113 2.61 -7.80 -9.94
C VAL A 113 4.03 -7.24 -10.02
N VAL A 114 4.32 -6.16 -9.29
CA VAL A 114 5.68 -5.60 -9.22
C VAL A 114 6.66 -6.62 -8.66
N LEU A 115 6.29 -7.32 -7.58
CA LEU A 115 7.12 -8.36 -7.00
C LEU A 115 7.41 -9.46 -8.03
N ALA A 116 6.40 -9.97 -8.72
CA ALA A 116 6.58 -11.02 -9.72
C ALA A 116 7.51 -10.60 -10.87
N VAL A 117 7.42 -9.34 -11.33
CA VAL A 117 8.24 -8.81 -12.43
C VAL A 117 9.67 -8.50 -11.97
N MET A 118 9.83 -8.01 -10.74
CA MET A 118 11.12 -7.55 -10.23
C MET A 118 11.90 -8.62 -9.47
N PHE A 119 11.24 -9.65 -8.95
CA PHE A 119 11.89 -10.70 -8.16
C PHE A 119 13.11 -11.31 -8.85
N PRO A 120 13.05 -11.81 -10.10
CA PRO A 120 14.24 -12.34 -10.77
C PRO A 120 15.32 -11.28 -10.95
N LYS A 121 14.95 -10.02 -11.12
CA LYS A 121 15.87 -8.90 -11.36
C LYS A 121 16.57 -8.41 -10.08
N LEU A 122 16.06 -8.74 -8.90
CA LEU A 122 16.73 -8.43 -7.64
C LEU A 122 18.08 -9.16 -7.50
N PHE A 123 18.23 -10.32 -8.14
CA PHE A 123 19.49 -11.08 -8.13
C PHE A 123 20.51 -10.53 -9.13
N GLU A 124 20.08 -9.75 -10.11
CA GLU A 124 20.93 -9.19 -11.19
C GLU A 124 21.31 -7.73 -10.93
N LEU A 125 21.08 -7.21 -9.72
CA LEU A 125 21.33 -5.80 -9.40
C LEU A 125 22.83 -5.49 -9.41
N ASP A 126 23.19 -4.33 -10.00
CA ASP A 126 24.52 -3.76 -9.93
C ASP A 126 24.83 -3.28 -8.48
N LEU A 127 26.10 -3.20 -8.13
CA LEU A 127 26.57 -2.78 -6.80
C LEU A 127 25.97 -1.42 -6.36
N ARG A 128 25.79 -0.49 -7.29
CA ARG A 128 25.15 0.80 -7.01
C ARG A 128 23.67 0.66 -6.69
N GLU A 129 22.98 -0.21 -7.40
CA GLU A 129 21.55 -0.48 -7.18
C GLU A 129 21.34 -1.22 -5.87
N LYS A 130 22.21 -2.21 -5.57
CA LYS A 130 22.22 -2.90 -4.26
C LYS A 130 22.42 -1.94 -3.10
N LYS A 131 23.39 -1.00 -3.20
CA LYS A 131 23.62 0.01 -2.17
C LYS A 131 22.38 0.90 -1.95
N LYS A 132 21.72 1.33 -3.03
CA LYS A 132 20.48 2.12 -2.91
C LYS A 132 19.37 1.34 -2.26
N LEU A 133 19.18 0.08 -2.67
CA LEU A 133 18.19 -0.80 -2.10
C LEU A 133 18.43 -1.01 -0.59
N PHE A 134 19.67 -1.25 -0.20
CA PHE A 134 20.06 -1.38 1.21
C PHE A 134 19.76 -0.11 2.01
N ILE A 135 20.16 1.05 1.51
CA ILE A 135 19.89 2.35 2.18
C ILE A 135 18.37 2.55 2.32
N SER A 136 17.61 2.26 1.27
CA SER A 136 16.15 2.39 1.32
C SER A 136 15.51 1.42 2.32
N ALA A 137 16.02 0.20 2.41
CA ALA A 137 15.56 -0.78 3.40
C ALA A 137 15.84 -0.29 4.85
N VAL A 138 17.03 0.24 5.09
CA VAL A 138 17.39 0.80 6.42
C VAL A 138 16.48 1.99 6.77
N ILE A 139 16.25 2.92 5.83
CA ILE A 139 15.35 4.05 6.06
C ILE A 139 13.94 3.55 6.36
N TYR A 140 13.46 2.56 5.61
CA TYR A 140 12.14 1.99 5.80
C TYR A 140 11.98 1.35 7.19
N ILE A 141 12.97 0.58 7.63
CA ILE A 141 13.01 -0.02 8.98
C ILE A 141 12.98 1.05 10.06
N MET A 142 13.78 2.12 9.91
CA MET A 142 13.80 3.21 10.89
C MET A 142 12.44 3.91 10.98
N VAL A 143 11.83 4.22 9.84
CA VAL A 143 10.51 4.86 9.79
C VAL A 143 9.45 3.94 10.41
N TYR A 144 9.50 2.63 10.08
CA TYR A 144 8.60 1.65 10.67
C TYR A 144 8.74 1.58 12.19
N ALA A 145 9.98 1.49 12.71
CA ALA A 145 10.24 1.45 14.14
C ALA A 145 9.71 2.70 14.85
N LEU A 146 9.92 3.90 14.28
CA LEU A 146 9.38 5.14 14.83
C LEU A 146 7.85 5.15 14.90
N ILE A 147 7.18 4.71 13.84
CA ILE A 147 5.73 4.64 13.79
C ILE A 147 5.20 3.59 14.78
N SER A 148 5.87 2.45 14.91
CA SER A 148 5.48 1.37 15.83
C SER A 148 5.61 1.80 17.30
N ILE A 149 6.69 2.49 17.66
CA ILE A 149 6.87 3.07 19.01
C ILE A 149 5.75 4.07 19.32
N TRP A 150 5.37 4.89 18.34
CA TRP A 150 4.29 5.85 18.53
C TRP A 150 2.89 5.21 18.58
N SER A 151 2.75 3.98 18.09
CA SER A 151 1.46 3.29 17.90
C SER A 151 1.05 2.37 19.04
N ASP A 152 1.94 2.08 20.00
CA ASP A 152 1.70 1.08 21.07
C ASP A 152 1.29 -0.32 20.56
N LYS A 153 1.52 -0.60 19.28
CA LYS A 153 1.29 -1.93 18.67
C LYS A 153 2.56 -2.78 18.81
N ASN A 154 2.38 -4.05 19.18
CA ASN A 154 3.48 -5.01 19.31
C ASN A 154 4.31 -5.11 18.03
N VAL A 155 5.60 -4.81 18.18
CA VAL A 155 6.58 -4.72 17.08
C VAL A 155 7.10 -6.11 16.67
N ASP A 156 6.75 -7.16 17.44
CA ASP A 156 7.50 -8.41 17.50
C ASP A 156 7.59 -9.18 16.18
N TYR A 157 6.53 -9.24 15.39
CA TYR A 157 6.54 -10.08 14.18
C TYR A 157 7.15 -9.39 12.94
N ALA A 158 7.02 -8.11 12.83
CA ALA A 158 7.48 -7.40 11.63
C ALA A 158 9.00 -7.19 11.62
N MET A 159 9.62 -7.03 12.80
CA MET A 159 11.08 -6.90 12.91
C MET A 159 11.82 -8.19 12.57
N GLU A 160 11.29 -9.35 12.97
CA GLU A 160 11.91 -10.65 12.63
C GLU A 160 11.94 -10.89 11.11
N PHE A 161 10.84 -10.58 10.41
CA PHE A 161 10.78 -10.68 8.96
C PHE A 161 11.73 -9.68 8.27
N MET A 162 11.85 -8.46 8.77
CA MET A 162 12.76 -7.47 8.20
C MET A 162 14.22 -7.85 8.37
N LEU A 163 14.61 -8.37 9.52
CA LEU A 163 15.96 -8.83 9.79
C LEU A 163 16.34 -10.03 8.90
N PHE A 164 15.39 -10.93 8.65
CA PHE A 164 15.61 -12.07 7.74
C PHE A 164 15.97 -11.63 6.31
N TYR A 165 15.32 -10.56 5.80
CA TYR A 165 15.61 -10.03 4.47
C TYR A 165 16.87 -9.15 4.40
N LEU A 166 17.39 -8.67 5.52
CA LEU A 166 18.65 -7.93 5.56
C LEU A 166 19.87 -8.85 5.47
N VAL A 167 19.71 -10.15 5.81
CA VAL A 167 20.78 -11.17 5.82
C VAL A 167 20.87 -11.90 4.48
N LEU A 168 19.83 -11.89 3.64
CA LEU A 168 19.83 -12.42 2.28
C LEU A 168 20.42 -11.43 1.27
#